data_0b325bf1676a6828be4c4c3684b3e627
#
_entry.id   0b325bf1676a6828be4c4c3684b3e627
#
_cell.length_a   1.000
_cell.length_b   1.000
_cell.length_c   1.000
_cell.angle_alpha   90.00
_cell.angle_beta   90.00
_cell.angle_gamma   90.00
#
_symmetry.space_group_name_H-M   'P 1'
#
loop_
_entity.id
_entity.type
_entity.pdbx_description
1 polymer ?
#
loop_
_entity_poly.entity_id
_entity_poly.type
_entity_poly.pdbx_seq_one_letter_code
_entity_poly.pdbx_strand_id
1 'polypeptide(L)'
;MCGFVGFLNYSFKYSANECINITKLMAKQIIHRGPDDNGFWSSTDGKINLAHQRLSIQDLSQAGHQPMHSSGKRFTLVFNGEIYNHLELRRLFDMTHSWRGNSDTETLIALFEKYGVNKAIQLVDGMFSIALWDHSNEMLYLIRDRFGEKPLYYA
;
A
#
# COMPACT_ATOMS: atom_id res chain seq x y z
N MET A 1 8.18 5.46 -11.70
CA MET A 1 7.87 5.30 -10.26
C MET A 1 6.36 5.14 -10.11
N CYS A 2 5.93 4.25 -9.22
CA CYS A 2 4.53 3.98 -8.95
C CYS A 2 3.70 5.21 -8.60
N GLY A 3 2.40 5.08 -8.56
CA GLY A 3 1.48 6.07 -8.05
C GLY A 3 0.27 5.38 -7.42
N PHE A 4 -0.32 6.01 -6.44
CA PHE A 4 -1.58 5.55 -5.87
C PHE A 4 -2.54 6.70 -5.65
N VAL A 5 -3.81 6.37 -5.60
CA VAL A 5 -4.92 7.26 -5.27
C VAL A 5 -5.91 6.52 -4.38
N GLY A 6 -6.72 7.26 -3.67
CA GLY A 6 -7.79 6.69 -2.87
C GLY A 6 -8.66 7.76 -2.26
N PHE A 7 -9.77 7.36 -1.67
CA PHE A 7 -10.63 8.25 -0.91
C PHE A 7 -11.44 7.50 0.15
N LEU A 8 -11.89 8.25 1.14
CA LEU A 8 -12.80 7.81 2.17
C LEU A 8 -14.22 8.32 1.87
N ASN A 9 -15.18 7.39 1.86
CA ASN A 9 -16.61 7.69 1.67
C ASN A 9 -17.33 7.70 3.01
N TYR A 10 -16.91 8.54 3.95
CA TYR A 10 -17.46 8.58 5.31
C TYR A 10 -18.93 8.91 5.39
N SER A 11 -19.39 9.77 4.49
CA SER A 11 -20.81 10.18 4.45
C SER A 11 -21.69 9.18 3.73
N PHE A 12 -21.12 8.08 3.21
CA PHE A 12 -21.81 7.11 2.35
C PHE A 12 -22.60 7.77 1.20
N LYS A 13 -22.06 8.88 0.71
CA LYS A 13 -22.64 9.67 -0.38
C LYS A 13 -22.74 8.88 -1.68
N TYR A 14 -21.82 7.95 -1.88
CA TYR A 14 -21.72 7.12 -3.09
C TYR A 14 -21.99 5.67 -2.75
N SER A 15 -22.69 4.98 -3.64
CA SER A 15 -22.81 3.51 -3.60
C SER A 15 -21.46 2.82 -3.85
N ALA A 16 -21.32 1.57 -3.49
CA ALA A 16 -20.10 0.80 -3.72
C ALA A 16 -19.66 0.79 -5.20
N ASN A 17 -20.63 0.67 -6.13
CA ASN A 17 -20.32 0.70 -7.57
C ASN A 17 -19.82 2.08 -8.03
N GLU A 18 -20.40 3.15 -7.52
CA GLU A 18 -19.93 4.51 -7.80
C GLU A 18 -18.52 4.73 -7.25
N CYS A 19 -18.23 4.26 -6.03
CA CYS A 19 -16.90 4.30 -5.42
C CYS A 19 -15.85 3.61 -6.31
N ILE A 20 -16.15 2.41 -6.80
CA ILE A 20 -15.26 1.67 -7.72
C ILE A 20 -15.01 2.48 -9.00
N ASN A 21 -16.05 3.06 -9.60
CA ASN A 21 -15.92 3.84 -10.83
C ASN A 21 -15.11 5.12 -10.60
N ILE A 22 -15.34 5.84 -9.51
CA ILE A 22 -14.57 7.02 -9.13
C ILE A 22 -13.09 6.65 -8.96
N THR A 23 -12.81 5.58 -8.21
CA THR A 23 -11.43 5.12 -7.97
C THR A 23 -10.71 4.77 -9.27
N LYS A 24 -11.39 4.10 -10.21
CA LYS A 24 -10.85 3.80 -11.54
C LYS A 24 -10.57 5.05 -12.35
N LEU A 25 -11.45 6.05 -12.31
CA LEU A 25 -11.23 7.32 -12.99
C LEU A 25 -10.04 8.08 -12.41
N MET A 26 -9.91 8.12 -11.07
CA MET A 26 -8.75 8.71 -10.40
C MET A 26 -7.44 8.01 -10.82
N ALA A 27 -7.43 6.67 -10.83
CA ALA A 27 -6.27 5.89 -11.22
C ALA A 27 -5.84 6.13 -12.67
N LYS A 28 -6.77 6.35 -13.58
CA LYS A 28 -6.46 6.70 -14.98
C LYS A 28 -5.65 7.99 -15.11
N GLN A 29 -5.85 8.96 -14.20
CA GLN A 29 -5.11 10.24 -14.26
C GLN A 29 -3.63 10.05 -13.94
N ILE A 30 -3.27 8.97 -13.26
CA ILE A 30 -1.90 8.68 -12.84
C ILE A 30 -1.28 7.46 -13.56
N ILE A 31 -1.86 6.98 -14.67
CA ILE A 31 -1.38 5.80 -15.42
C ILE A 31 0.08 5.97 -15.87
N HIS A 32 0.50 7.20 -16.17
CA HIS A 32 1.87 7.54 -16.55
C HIS A 32 2.90 7.25 -15.45
N ARG A 33 2.46 7.05 -14.20
CA ARG A 33 3.32 6.74 -13.04
C ARG A 33 3.76 5.28 -13.01
N GLY A 34 2.93 4.37 -13.53
CA GLY A 34 3.20 2.96 -13.50
C GLY A 34 2.35 2.20 -14.51
N PRO A 35 2.86 2.01 -15.74
CA PRO A 35 2.10 1.41 -16.82
C PRO A 35 2.07 -0.12 -16.79
N ASP A 36 2.86 -0.78 -15.92
CA ASP A 36 3.10 -2.22 -16.00
C ASP A 36 1.99 -3.05 -15.36
N ASP A 37 1.34 -2.51 -14.31
CA ASP A 37 0.25 -3.19 -13.61
C ASP A 37 -0.63 -2.16 -12.90
N ASN A 38 -1.90 -2.52 -12.69
CA ASN A 38 -2.84 -1.68 -11.96
C ASN A 38 -3.72 -2.52 -11.05
N GLY A 39 -4.01 -2.01 -9.86
CA GLY A 39 -4.88 -2.69 -8.92
C GLY A 39 -5.86 -1.75 -8.25
N PHE A 40 -6.98 -2.33 -7.84
CA PHE A 40 -8.09 -1.64 -7.19
C PHE A 40 -8.59 -2.46 -6.01
N TRP A 41 -8.90 -1.78 -4.94
CA TRP A 41 -9.54 -2.41 -3.80
C TRP A 41 -10.48 -1.41 -3.12
N SER A 42 -11.63 -1.92 -2.68
CA SER A 42 -12.59 -1.20 -1.86
C SER A 42 -13.00 -2.07 -0.68
N SER A 43 -13.23 -1.47 0.48
CA SER A 43 -13.88 -2.18 1.58
C SER A 43 -15.30 -2.60 1.19
N THR A 44 -15.78 -3.64 1.82
CA THR A 44 -17.11 -4.24 1.50
C THR A 44 -18.25 -3.21 1.62
N ASP A 45 -18.11 -2.28 2.56
CA ASP A 45 -19.06 -1.19 2.79
C ASP A 45 -18.82 0.05 1.92
N GLY A 46 -17.77 0.04 1.07
CA GLY A 46 -17.39 1.17 0.22
C GLY A 46 -16.78 2.35 0.98
N LYS A 47 -16.45 2.21 2.26
CA LYS A 47 -15.93 3.27 3.13
C LYS A 47 -14.53 3.74 2.70
N ILE A 48 -13.64 2.80 2.38
CA ILE A 48 -12.29 3.05 1.89
C ILE A 48 -12.09 2.49 0.49
N ASN A 49 -11.46 3.28 -0.38
CA ASN A 49 -11.24 2.94 -1.78
C ASN A 49 -9.80 3.29 -2.13
N LEU A 50 -9.03 2.32 -2.63
CA LEU A 50 -7.62 2.45 -2.97
C LEU A 50 -7.35 1.94 -4.38
N ALA A 51 -6.47 2.60 -5.10
CA ALA A 51 -5.96 2.14 -6.39
C ALA A 51 -4.47 2.42 -6.52
N HIS A 52 -3.79 1.57 -7.26
CA HIS A 52 -2.35 1.64 -7.49
C HIS A 52 -2.03 1.48 -8.98
N GLN A 53 -1.07 2.26 -9.45
CA GLN A 53 -0.43 2.13 -10.77
C GLN A 53 1.03 1.73 -10.55
N ARG A 54 1.42 0.56 -11.03
CA ARG A 54 2.70 -0.06 -10.75
C ARG A 54 3.70 0.14 -11.88
N LEU A 55 4.89 0.57 -11.51
CA LEU A 55 6.11 0.39 -12.29
C LEU A 55 6.90 -0.75 -11.63
N SER A 56 7.03 -1.88 -12.31
CA SER A 56 7.67 -3.08 -11.77
C SER A 56 9.18 -2.96 -11.86
N ILE A 57 9.87 -2.87 -10.72
CA ILE A 57 11.32 -2.68 -10.65
C ILE A 57 11.99 -3.83 -9.86
N GLN A 58 11.64 -4.01 -8.58
CA GLN A 58 12.29 -4.99 -7.70
C GLN A 58 11.73 -6.41 -7.89
N ASP A 59 10.43 -6.52 -8.05
CA ASP A 59 9.74 -7.80 -8.25
C ASP A 59 8.86 -7.70 -9.50
N LEU A 60 9.19 -8.44 -10.55
CA LEU A 60 8.44 -8.43 -11.81
C LEU A 60 7.23 -9.37 -11.78
N SER A 61 7.08 -10.16 -10.73
CA SER A 61 5.99 -11.12 -10.58
C SER A 61 4.70 -10.46 -10.06
N GLN A 62 3.62 -11.22 -10.10
CA GLN A 62 2.34 -10.84 -9.49
C GLN A 62 2.39 -10.73 -7.96
N ALA A 63 3.43 -11.24 -7.30
CA ALA A 63 3.60 -11.10 -5.86
C ALA A 63 3.81 -9.64 -5.41
N GLY A 64 4.27 -8.77 -6.32
CA GLY A 64 4.38 -7.32 -6.06
C GLY A 64 3.13 -6.51 -6.39
N HIS A 65 2.00 -7.14 -6.74
CA HIS A 65 0.74 -6.47 -7.04
C HIS A 65 0.21 -5.69 -5.82
N GLN A 66 -0.39 -4.51 -6.09
CA GLN A 66 -1.00 -3.66 -5.08
C GLN A 66 -2.38 -3.16 -5.56
N PRO A 67 -3.33 -2.91 -4.64
CA PRO A 67 -3.23 -2.95 -3.17
C PRO A 67 -2.86 -4.33 -2.63
N MET A 68 -1.91 -4.38 -1.69
CA MET A 68 -1.42 -5.62 -1.09
C MET A 68 -2.08 -5.85 0.27
N HIS A 69 -2.48 -7.11 0.53
CA HIS A 69 -3.03 -7.50 1.83
C HIS A 69 -1.98 -8.24 2.66
N SER A 70 -1.96 -7.97 3.96
CA SER A 70 -1.15 -8.74 4.89
C SER A 70 -1.65 -10.18 5.02
N SER A 71 -0.80 -11.09 5.47
CA SER A 71 -1.12 -12.54 5.58
C SER A 71 -2.32 -12.78 6.49
N GLY A 72 -2.42 -12.09 7.62
CA GLY A 72 -3.57 -12.14 8.53
C GLY A 72 -4.75 -11.25 8.12
N LYS A 73 -4.68 -10.61 6.95
CA LYS A 73 -5.72 -9.73 6.39
C LYS A 73 -6.08 -8.51 7.26
N ARG A 74 -5.22 -8.18 8.24
CA ARG A 74 -5.42 -7.00 9.07
C ARG A 74 -5.16 -5.71 8.31
N PHE A 75 -4.20 -5.72 7.39
CA PHE A 75 -3.79 -4.52 6.67
C PHE A 75 -4.01 -4.63 5.17
N THR A 76 -4.38 -3.51 4.55
CA THR A 76 -4.34 -3.30 3.10
C THR A 76 -3.46 -2.09 2.81
N LEU A 77 -2.48 -2.26 1.93
CA LEU A 77 -1.41 -1.30 1.67
C LEU A 77 -1.39 -0.89 0.21
N VAL A 78 -1.23 0.41 -0.06
CA VAL A 78 -0.66 0.95 -1.30
C VAL A 78 0.58 1.77 -0.98
N PHE A 79 1.62 1.60 -1.79
CA PHE A 79 2.96 2.08 -1.51
C PHE A 79 3.62 2.59 -2.80
N ASN A 80 4.20 3.78 -2.73
CA ASN A 80 5.07 4.32 -3.76
C ASN A 80 6.41 4.69 -3.12
N GLY A 81 7.44 3.92 -3.39
CA GLY A 81 8.74 4.14 -2.78
C GLY A 81 9.70 2.99 -2.96
N GLU A 82 10.70 2.98 -2.11
CA GLU A 82 11.71 1.93 -1.98
C GLU A 82 12.18 1.86 -0.54
N ILE A 83 12.17 0.66 0.06
CA ILE A 83 12.71 0.39 1.40
C ILE A 83 14.11 -0.19 1.23
N TYR A 84 15.12 0.61 1.50
CA TYR A 84 16.51 0.27 1.21
C TYR A 84 17.03 -0.91 2.04
N ASN A 85 16.61 -1.01 3.30
CA ASN A 85 17.04 -2.06 4.23
C ASN A 85 16.09 -3.27 4.27
N HIS A 86 15.18 -3.46 3.27
CA HIS A 86 14.16 -4.49 3.33
C HIS A 86 14.71 -5.91 3.47
N LEU A 87 15.84 -6.22 2.84
CA LEU A 87 16.48 -7.55 2.97
C LEU A 87 17.00 -7.82 4.39
N GLU A 88 17.50 -6.79 5.08
CA GLU A 88 17.90 -6.90 6.48
C GLU A 88 16.69 -7.09 7.38
N LEU A 89 15.61 -6.34 7.10
CA LEU A 89 14.37 -6.44 7.86
C LEU A 89 13.71 -7.82 7.73
N ARG A 90 13.86 -8.51 6.59
CA ARG A 90 13.41 -9.90 6.43
C ARG A 90 14.09 -10.86 7.43
N ARG A 91 15.31 -10.58 7.85
CA ARG A 91 16.03 -11.39 8.85
C ARG A 91 15.43 -11.31 10.26
N LEU A 92 14.55 -10.34 10.52
CA LEU A 92 13.79 -10.24 11.78
C LEU A 92 12.65 -11.28 11.86
N PHE A 93 12.33 -11.94 10.75
CA PHE A 93 11.35 -12.99 10.68
C PHE A 93 12.03 -14.35 10.85
N ASP A 94 11.32 -15.31 11.45
CA ASP A 94 11.82 -16.66 11.57
C ASP A 94 11.78 -17.41 10.22
N MET A 95 12.42 -18.57 10.17
CA MET A 95 12.52 -19.39 8.96
C MET A 95 11.18 -20.00 8.53
N THR A 96 10.14 -19.93 9.36
CA THR A 96 8.79 -20.42 9.03
C THR A 96 7.97 -19.38 8.29
N HIS A 97 8.41 -18.10 8.24
CA HIS A 97 7.73 -17.08 7.49
C HIS A 97 7.83 -17.34 5.99
N SER A 98 6.68 -17.48 5.33
CA SER A 98 6.60 -17.77 3.90
C SER A 98 6.46 -16.47 3.11
N TRP A 99 7.49 -16.09 2.38
CA TRP A 99 7.47 -14.98 1.44
C TRP A 99 6.88 -15.43 0.10
N ARG A 100 5.95 -14.64 -0.47
CA ARG A 100 5.35 -14.89 -1.79
C ARG A 100 6.24 -14.41 -2.93
N GLY A 101 7.02 -13.35 -2.66
CA GLY A 101 7.89 -12.70 -3.62
C GLY A 101 9.09 -12.03 -2.97
N ASN A 102 9.72 -11.14 -3.74
CA ASN A 102 10.94 -10.46 -3.33
C ASN A 102 10.76 -8.94 -3.14
N SER A 103 9.52 -8.44 -3.15
CA SER A 103 9.26 -7.01 -3.06
C SER A 103 9.51 -6.48 -1.63
N ASP A 104 10.01 -5.26 -1.55
CA ASP A 104 10.08 -4.48 -0.32
C ASP A 104 8.69 -4.18 0.24
N THR A 105 7.69 -4.06 -0.63
CA THR A 105 6.26 -3.89 -0.26
C THR A 105 5.77 -5.03 0.63
N GLU A 106 6.10 -6.28 0.28
CA GLU A 106 5.72 -7.45 1.08
C GLU A 106 6.43 -7.44 2.44
N THR A 107 7.71 -7.06 2.47
CA THR A 107 8.45 -6.88 3.72
C THR A 107 7.81 -5.84 4.61
N LEU A 108 7.44 -4.71 4.03
CA LEU A 108 6.82 -3.59 4.74
C LEU A 108 5.47 -3.97 5.37
N ILE A 109 4.58 -4.63 4.62
CA ILE A 109 3.28 -5.02 5.16
C ILE A 109 3.39 -6.11 6.22
N ALA A 110 4.37 -7.02 6.09
CA ALA A 110 4.67 -8.02 7.12
C ALA A 110 5.19 -7.39 8.42
N LEU A 111 6.01 -6.32 8.32
CA LEU A 111 6.44 -5.55 9.49
C LEU A 111 5.27 -4.86 10.20
N PHE A 112 4.34 -4.26 9.47
CA PHE A 112 3.13 -3.68 10.06
C PHE A 112 2.33 -4.72 10.83
N GLU A 113 2.18 -5.91 10.28
CA GLU A 113 1.44 -7.00 10.92
C GLU A 113 2.13 -7.51 12.17
N LYS A 114 3.47 -7.65 12.14
CA LYS A 114 4.26 -8.19 13.25
C LYS A 114 4.46 -7.20 14.39
N TYR A 115 4.75 -5.94 14.09
CA TYR A 115 5.22 -4.96 15.08
C TYR A 115 4.24 -3.81 15.32
N GLY A 116 3.18 -3.68 14.50
CA GLY A 116 2.31 -2.52 14.47
C GLY A 116 2.94 -1.33 13.73
N VAL A 117 2.11 -0.34 13.39
CA VAL A 117 2.49 0.75 12.47
C VAL A 117 3.66 1.58 13.01
N ASN A 118 3.56 2.04 14.26
CA ASN A 118 4.55 2.95 14.84
C ASN A 118 5.96 2.33 14.91
N LYS A 119 6.05 1.07 15.35
CA LYS A 119 7.35 0.39 15.47
C LYS A 119 7.91 0.02 14.10
N ALA A 120 7.08 -0.45 13.19
CA ALA A 120 7.51 -0.79 11.84
C ALA A 120 8.13 0.42 11.11
N ILE A 121 7.51 1.60 11.19
CA ILE A 121 8.02 2.83 10.56
C ILE A 121 9.35 3.29 11.14
N GLN A 122 9.63 3.00 12.40
CA GLN A 122 10.94 3.30 13.02
C GLN A 122 12.07 2.42 12.49
N LEU A 123 11.76 1.22 12.01
CA LEU A 123 12.73 0.24 11.53
C LEU A 123 13.11 0.44 10.06
N VAL A 124 12.26 1.09 9.26
CA VAL A 124 12.47 1.22 7.82
C VAL A 124 13.35 2.42 7.47
N ASP A 125 14.27 2.18 6.54
CA ASP A 125 15.02 3.20 5.85
C ASP A 125 14.64 3.19 4.37
N GLY A 126 14.34 4.37 3.83
CA GLY A 126 13.91 4.48 2.44
C GLY A 126 13.18 5.77 2.13
N MET A 127 12.78 5.87 0.88
CA MET A 127 11.95 6.94 0.34
C MET A 127 10.55 6.39 0.07
N PHE A 128 9.51 6.97 0.66
CA PHE A 128 8.18 6.39 0.51
C PHE A 128 7.02 7.35 0.77
N SER A 129 5.92 7.04 0.12
CA SER A 129 4.58 7.45 0.51
C SER A 129 3.68 6.21 0.60
N ILE A 130 2.84 6.15 1.62
CA ILE A 130 2.05 4.98 1.97
C ILE A 130 0.63 5.41 2.31
N ALA A 131 -0.36 4.64 1.83
CA ALA A 131 -1.68 4.60 2.43
C ALA A 131 -1.92 3.17 2.93
N LEU A 132 -2.15 3.04 4.24
CA LEU A 132 -2.32 1.78 4.95
C LEU A 132 -3.65 1.78 5.67
N TRP A 133 -4.51 0.84 5.31
CA TRP A 133 -5.78 0.61 5.99
C TRP A 133 -5.66 -0.49 7.04
N ASP A 134 -5.97 -0.20 8.29
CA ASP A 134 -6.08 -1.17 9.39
C ASP A 134 -7.55 -1.58 9.55
N HIS A 135 -7.87 -2.81 9.12
CA HIS A 135 -9.22 -3.37 9.20
C HIS A 135 -9.70 -3.56 10.63
N SER A 136 -8.78 -3.80 11.58
CA SER A 136 -9.16 -4.06 12.97
C SER A 136 -9.58 -2.78 13.71
N ASN A 137 -8.97 -1.65 13.34
CA ASN A 137 -9.23 -0.37 13.98
C ASN A 137 -10.04 0.59 13.10
N GLU A 138 -10.38 0.18 11.87
CA GLU A 138 -11.00 1.01 10.84
C GLU A 138 -10.28 2.36 10.64
N MET A 139 -8.96 2.32 10.56
CA MET A 139 -8.12 3.50 10.50
C MET A 139 -7.27 3.53 9.24
N LEU A 140 -7.26 4.68 8.56
CA LEU A 140 -6.35 4.96 7.46
C LEU A 140 -5.12 5.71 7.98
N TYR A 141 -3.96 5.12 7.80
CA TYR A 141 -2.69 5.78 8.02
C TYR A 141 -2.15 6.32 6.68
N LEU A 142 -1.84 7.60 6.66
CA LEU A 142 -1.10 8.26 5.58
C LEU A 142 0.31 8.54 6.08
N ILE A 143 1.32 7.93 5.45
CA ILE A 143 2.68 7.95 5.97
C ILE A 143 3.62 8.40 4.85
N ARG A 144 4.55 9.28 5.20
CA ARG A 144 5.57 9.82 4.29
C ARG A 144 6.95 9.63 4.89
N ASP A 145 7.96 9.44 4.04
CA ASP A 145 9.35 9.34 4.48
C ASP A 145 9.84 10.61 5.21
N ARG A 146 10.90 10.47 6.01
CA ARG A 146 11.40 11.51 6.92
C ARG A 146 11.84 12.79 6.21
N PHE A 147 12.35 12.66 4.98
CA PHE A 147 12.84 13.79 4.19
C PHE A 147 11.82 14.32 3.19
N GLY A 148 10.67 13.64 3.07
CA GLY A 148 9.61 14.01 2.13
C GLY A 148 10.01 13.80 0.66
N GLU A 149 10.85 12.81 0.39
CA GLU A 149 11.30 12.52 -0.97
C GLU A 149 10.15 12.05 -1.87
N LYS A 150 9.20 11.29 -1.33
CA LYS A 150 8.00 10.92 -2.06
C LYS A 150 6.85 11.87 -1.69
N PRO A 151 6.19 12.47 -2.69
CA PRO A 151 5.05 13.33 -2.41
C PRO A 151 3.86 12.51 -1.91
N LEU A 152 3.12 13.09 -0.96
CA LEU A 152 1.85 12.58 -0.46
C LEU A 152 0.92 13.78 -0.28
N TYR A 153 -0.20 13.77 -1.01
CA TYR A 153 -1.21 14.83 -0.96
C TYR A 153 -2.52 14.27 -0.42
N TYR A 154 -3.19 15.06 0.40
CA TYR A 154 -4.54 14.76 0.90
C TYR A 154 -5.36 16.05 0.99
N ALA A 155 -6.69 15.93 0.90
CA ALA A 155 -7.65 17.02 0.99
C ALA A 155 -8.92 16.57 1.74
#